data_b952f3bee1d012c7f7df039f34f13628
#
_entry.id   b952f3bee1d012c7f7df039f34f13628
#
_cell.length_a   1.000
_cell.length_b   1.000
_cell.length_c   1.000
_cell.angle_alpha   90.00
_cell.angle_beta   90.00
_cell.angle_gamma   90.00
#
_symmetry.space_group_name_H-M   'P 1'
#
loop_
_entity.id
_entity.type
_entity.pdbx_description
1 polymer ?
#
loop_
_entity_poly.entity_id
_entity_poly.type
_entity_poly.pdbx_seq_one_letter_code
_entity_poly.pdbx_strand_id
1 'polypeptide(L)'
;GGGGWRAGEFVRLAGGSAAVVRLDGVESEASAWWPGNPRLLEAAPDLARLSYLNEPCLLHNLKARFQAGLIYARAGPLLVAVNPFARLPLYGREQVRAYSRPEAEVGSEAPPLAPHVYGLARRAHSEMRARGRDQSILISGESGSGKTETTKHAMRFLALLAGGGGVEDKVLQTNPILEAFGNAKSVRNGNSSRFGKLVDISFSPGAGRICGACVKTYLLEKSRVVRTAQGER
;
A
#
# COMPACT_ATOMS: atom_id res chain seq x y z
N GLY A 1 -7.60 17.84 22.94
CA GLY A 1 -7.54 18.58 21.70
C GLY A 1 -6.73 17.81 20.69
N GLY A 2 -7.32 17.27 19.63
CA GLY A 2 -6.63 16.57 18.55
C GLY A 2 -5.81 17.57 17.74
N GLY A 3 -4.51 17.63 17.98
CA GLY A 3 -3.58 18.49 17.25
C GLY A 3 -3.30 17.93 15.85
N GLY A 4 -4.10 18.32 14.86
CA GLY A 4 -3.81 18.08 13.47
C GLY A 4 -2.95 19.18 12.86
N TRP A 5 -2.14 18.85 11.84
CA TRP A 5 -1.39 19.81 11.06
C TRP A 5 -2.34 20.69 10.22
N ARG A 6 -2.07 22.00 10.20
CA ARG A 6 -2.78 22.98 9.35
C ARG A 6 -1.82 23.62 8.39
N ALA A 7 -2.22 23.82 7.14
CA ALA A 7 -1.47 24.61 6.17
C ALA A 7 -1.65 26.10 6.46
N GLY A 8 -0.54 26.84 6.43
CA GLY A 8 -0.53 28.28 6.63
C GLY A 8 0.58 28.94 5.84
N GLU A 9 0.52 30.25 5.72
CA GLU A 9 1.57 31.06 5.10
C GLU A 9 2.62 31.44 6.16
N PHE A 10 3.89 31.17 5.88
CA PHE A 10 4.98 31.64 6.73
C PHE A 10 5.12 33.17 6.59
N VAL A 11 5.15 33.87 7.70
CA VAL A 11 5.30 35.34 7.72
C VAL A 11 6.73 35.74 8.15
N ARG A 12 7.16 35.25 9.32
CA ARG A 12 8.51 35.54 9.86
C ARG A 12 8.87 34.62 11.01
N LEU A 13 10.14 34.59 11.37
CA LEU A 13 10.56 33.94 12.63
C LEU A 13 10.17 34.82 13.83
N ALA A 14 9.68 34.17 14.90
CA ALA A 14 9.26 34.85 16.13
C ALA A 14 10.33 34.85 17.22
N GLY A 15 11.41 34.06 17.02
CA GLY A 15 12.48 33.83 17.97
C GLY A 15 12.63 32.36 18.35
N GLY A 16 13.84 31.93 18.62
CA GLY A 16 14.13 30.52 18.85
C GLY A 16 13.68 29.66 17.65
N SER A 17 12.90 28.61 17.90
CA SER A 17 12.33 27.72 16.88
C SER A 17 10.90 28.09 16.47
N ALA A 18 10.31 29.15 17.04
CA ALA A 18 8.94 29.55 16.75
C ALA A 18 8.85 30.41 15.47
N ALA A 19 7.71 30.34 14.80
CA ALA A 19 7.41 31.16 13.62
C ALA A 19 6.04 31.83 13.76
N VAL A 20 5.91 33.03 13.18
CA VAL A 20 4.60 33.64 12.94
C VAL A 20 4.08 33.10 11.64
N VAL A 21 2.92 32.46 11.69
CA VAL A 21 2.21 31.89 10.53
C VAL A 21 0.86 32.56 10.37
N ARG A 22 0.40 32.75 9.14
CA ARG A 22 -0.92 33.24 8.82
C ARG A 22 -1.82 32.08 8.46
N LEU A 23 -2.87 31.90 9.26
CA LEU A 23 -3.90 30.87 9.08
C LEU A 23 -5.25 31.57 8.88
N ASP A 24 -5.91 31.34 7.75
CA ASP A 24 -7.22 31.95 7.43
C ASP A 24 -7.21 33.49 7.60
N GLY A 25 -6.09 34.14 7.21
CA GLY A 25 -5.93 35.59 7.31
C GLY A 25 -5.47 36.12 8.68
N VAL A 26 -5.39 35.28 9.70
CA VAL A 26 -4.98 35.65 11.06
C VAL A 26 -3.54 35.21 11.31
N GLU A 27 -2.70 36.14 11.80
CA GLU A 27 -1.33 35.82 12.22
C GLU A 27 -1.35 35.24 13.65
N SER A 28 -0.64 34.14 13.83
CA SER A 28 -0.46 33.49 15.13
C SER A 28 0.95 32.90 15.24
N GLU A 29 1.45 32.83 16.45
CA GLU A 29 2.73 32.18 16.72
C GLU A 29 2.55 30.67 16.78
N ALA A 30 3.43 29.94 16.07
CA ALA A 30 3.47 28.48 16.04
C ALA A 30 4.81 28.01 16.61
N SER A 31 4.75 27.23 17.67
CA SER A 31 5.93 26.60 18.31
C SER A 31 6.44 25.39 17.51
N ALA A 32 5.57 24.77 16.71
CA ALA A 32 5.92 23.68 15.80
C ALA A 32 5.44 24.03 14.40
N TRP A 33 6.37 24.10 13.46
CA TRP A 33 6.11 24.38 12.05
C TRP A 33 7.11 23.66 11.16
N TRP A 34 6.69 23.37 9.94
CA TRP A 34 7.51 22.70 8.94
C TRP A 34 7.31 23.37 7.59
N PRO A 35 8.40 23.55 6.80
CA PRO A 35 8.24 24.06 5.45
C PRO A 35 7.39 23.09 4.61
N GLY A 36 6.46 23.65 3.85
CA GLY A 36 5.60 22.92 2.93
C GLY A 36 6.21 22.74 1.56
N ASN A 37 5.84 21.69 0.86
CA ASN A 37 6.26 21.49 -0.53
C ASN A 37 5.57 22.50 -1.47
N PRO A 38 6.22 22.88 -2.60
CA PRO A 38 5.58 23.66 -3.64
C PRO A 38 4.31 22.97 -4.18
N ARG A 39 3.32 23.76 -4.62
CA ARG A 39 2.06 23.24 -5.19
C ARG A 39 2.27 22.28 -6.37
N LEU A 40 3.33 22.48 -7.15
CA LEU A 40 3.70 21.56 -8.24
C LEU A 40 3.95 20.13 -7.77
N LEU A 41 4.33 19.92 -6.51
CA LEU A 41 4.56 18.61 -5.91
C LEU A 41 3.34 18.09 -5.12
N GLU A 42 2.22 18.80 -5.16
CA GLU A 42 0.96 18.34 -4.55
C GLU A 42 0.48 17.08 -5.28
N ALA A 43 0.09 16.08 -4.51
CA ALA A 43 -0.29 14.75 -5.02
C ALA A 43 0.80 14.05 -5.86
N ALA A 44 2.07 14.34 -5.61
CA ALA A 44 3.18 13.67 -6.29
C ALA A 44 3.06 12.14 -6.19
N PRO A 45 3.29 11.39 -7.28
CA PRO A 45 3.16 9.94 -7.30
C PRO A 45 4.29 9.23 -6.54
N ASP A 46 5.40 9.90 -6.29
CA ASP A 46 6.53 9.38 -5.53
C ASP A 46 6.92 10.37 -4.42
N LEU A 47 6.74 9.96 -3.19
CA LEU A 47 7.04 10.74 -2.00
C LEU A 47 8.53 11.06 -1.86
N ALA A 48 9.42 10.23 -2.44
CA ALA A 48 10.85 10.49 -2.45
C ALA A 48 11.24 11.71 -3.31
N ARG A 49 10.32 12.21 -4.13
CA ARG A 49 10.52 13.41 -4.96
C ARG A 49 10.09 14.72 -4.28
N LEU A 50 9.53 14.63 -3.09
CA LEU A 50 9.15 15.80 -2.31
C LEU A 50 10.42 16.57 -1.87
N SER A 51 10.37 17.90 -1.94
CA SER A 51 11.48 18.75 -1.49
C SER A 51 11.67 18.70 0.03
N TYR A 52 10.57 18.53 0.75
CA TYR A 52 10.56 18.41 2.21
C TYR A 52 9.89 17.10 2.63
N LEU A 53 10.71 16.18 3.18
CA LEU A 53 10.29 14.84 3.65
C LEU A 53 10.02 14.88 5.17
N ASN A 54 9.02 15.64 5.56
CA ASN A 54 8.53 15.66 6.93
C ASN A 54 7.12 15.07 7.03
N GLU A 55 6.70 14.71 8.22
CA GLU A 55 5.40 14.07 8.45
C GLU A 55 4.21 14.87 7.90
N PRO A 56 4.09 16.20 8.16
CA PRO A 56 3.00 17.00 7.61
C PRO A 56 2.96 16.98 6.08
N CYS A 57 4.11 17.07 5.41
CA CYS A 57 4.19 17.05 3.95
C CYS A 57 3.81 15.69 3.36
N LEU A 58 4.25 14.59 3.99
CA LEU A 58 3.86 13.24 3.59
C LEU A 58 2.36 13.04 3.74
N LEU A 59 1.80 13.42 4.90
CA LEU A 59 0.37 13.32 5.18
C LEU A 59 -0.46 14.18 4.22
N HIS A 60 -0.03 15.41 3.95
CA HIS A 60 -0.69 16.32 2.99
C HIS A 60 -0.73 15.71 1.59
N ASN A 61 0.41 15.20 1.10
CA ASN A 61 0.49 14.57 -0.21
C ASN A 61 -0.42 13.33 -0.30
N LEU A 62 -0.37 12.44 0.70
CA LEU A 62 -1.24 11.26 0.74
C LEU A 62 -2.72 11.64 0.79
N LYS A 63 -3.08 12.68 1.55
CA LYS A 63 -4.44 13.21 1.62
C LYS A 63 -4.91 13.74 0.25
N ALA A 64 -4.10 14.57 -0.41
CA ALA A 64 -4.41 15.12 -1.73
C ALA A 64 -4.61 13.99 -2.77
N ARG A 65 -3.74 12.99 -2.77
CA ARG A 65 -3.88 11.79 -3.61
C ARG A 65 -5.15 11.02 -3.32
N PHE A 66 -5.42 10.76 -2.06
CA PHE A 66 -6.60 10.03 -1.62
C PHE A 66 -7.91 10.73 -2.04
N GLN A 67 -7.98 12.04 -1.89
CA GLN A 67 -9.12 12.87 -2.34
C GLN A 67 -9.31 12.81 -3.86
N ALA A 68 -8.25 12.61 -4.62
CA ALA A 68 -8.29 12.39 -6.06
C ALA A 68 -8.56 10.92 -6.46
N GLY A 69 -8.85 10.03 -5.51
CA GLY A 69 -9.05 8.59 -5.77
C GLY A 69 -7.76 7.80 -6.02
N LEU A 70 -6.60 8.42 -5.80
CA LEU A 70 -5.28 7.84 -6.02
C LEU A 70 -4.74 7.23 -4.72
N ILE A 71 -5.13 6.00 -4.43
CA ILE A 71 -4.82 5.33 -3.16
C ILE A 71 -3.38 4.83 -3.02
N TYR A 72 -2.61 4.83 -4.10
CA TYR A 72 -1.22 4.35 -4.11
C TYR A 72 -0.24 5.51 -4.30
N ALA A 73 0.88 5.48 -3.57
CA ALA A 73 2.03 6.35 -3.76
C ALA A 73 3.32 5.54 -3.67
N ARG A 74 4.36 5.91 -4.39
CA ARG A 74 5.71 5.37 -4.17
C ARG A 74 6.40 6.13 -3.03
N ALA A 75 7.33 5.44 -2.37
CA ALA A 75 8.35 6.04 -1.53
C ALA A 75 9.67 5.35 -1.88
N GLY A 76 10.26 5.72 -3.01
CA GLY A 76 11.37 4.99 -3.63
C GLY A 76 10.96 3.55 -4.01
N PRO A 77 11.58 2.52 -3.41
CA PRO A 77 11.26 1.12 -3.68
C PRO A 77 9.95 0.65 -3.03
N LEU A 78 9.45 1.39 -2.06
CA LEU A 78 8.23 1.04 -1.32
C LEU A 78 6.98 1.51 -2.06
N LEU A 79 5.89 0.78 -1.87
CA LEU A 79 4.55 1.19 -2.27
C LEU A 79 3.71 1.46 -1.01
N VAL A 80 3.26 2.69 -0.86
CA VAL A 80 2.30 3.09 0.17
C VAL A 80 0.91 2.91 -0.39
N ALA A 81 0.04 2.20 0.33
CA ALA A 81 -1.36 2.00 -0.01
C ALA A 81 -2.25 2.52 1.11
N VAL A 82 -3.18 3.41 0.79
CA VAL A 82 -4.17 3.92 1.73
C VAL A 82 -5.49 3.20 1.46
N ASN A 83 -6.03 2.51 2.48
CA ASN A 83 -7.29 1.78 2.34
C ASN A 83 -8.46 2.77 2.10
N PRO A 84 -9.15 2.68 0.94
CA PRO A 84 -10.27 3.59 0.64
C PRO A 84 -11.57 3.18 1.33
N PHE A 85 -11.63 2.00 1.98
CA PHE A 85 -12.86 1.38 2.51
C PHE A 85 -14.02 1.35 1.49
N ALA A 86 -13.68 1.37 0.20
CA ALA A 86 -14.61 1.37 -0.93
C ALA A 86 -14.02 0.56 -2.10
N ARG A 87 -14.90 0.10 -2.98
CA ARG A 87 -14.47 -0.53 -4.23
C ARG A 87 -14.12 0.54 -5.26
N LEU A 88 -12.88 0.52 -5.73
CA LEU A 88 -12.41 1.42 -6.78
C LEU A 88 -12.15 0.63 -8.08
N PRO A 89 -12.32 1.24 -9.26
CA PRO A 89 -12.11 0.58 -10.55
C PRO A 89 -10.62 0.50 -10.93
N LEU A 90 -9.78 0.09 -9.96
CA LEU A 90 -8.33 0.04 -10.12
C LEU A 90 -7.79 -1.35 -10.52
N TYR A 91 -8.64 -2.39 -10.54
CA TYR A 91 -8.21 -3.78 -10.65
C TYR A 91 -8.79 -4.50 -11.86
N GLY A 92 -9.32 -3.74 -12.82
CA GLY A 92 -9.96 -4.24 -14.02
C GLY A 92 -8.97 -4.81 -15.05
N ARG A 93 -9.53 -5.39 -16.13
CA ARG A 93 -8.74 -6.00 -17.22
C ARG A 93 -7.82 -5.00 -17.92
N GLU A 94 -8.22 -3.75 -18.00
CA GLU A 94 -7.44 -2.68 -18.60
C GLU A 94 -6.15 -2.43 -17.80
N GLN A 95 -6.27 -2.30 -16.48
CA GLN A 95 -5.13 -2.14 -15.58
C GLN A 95 -4.21 -3.37 -15.64
N VAL A 96 -4.77 -4.58 -15.64
CA VAL A 96 -3.97 -5.79 -15.82
C VAL A 96 -3.16 -5.71 -17.11
N ARG A 97 -3.78 -5.37 -18.24
CA ARG A 97 -3.08 -5.24 -19.52
C ARG A 97 -1.98 -4.17 -19.49
N ALA A 98 -2.29 -3.00 -18.90
CA ALA A 98 -1.33 -1.91 -18.80
C ALA A 98 -0.07 -2.32 -18.04
N TYR A 99 -0.23 -2.97 -16.88
CA TYR A 99 0.88 -3.41 -16.05
C TYR A 99 1.54 -4.73 -16.50
N SER A 100 0.95 -5.49 -17.43
CA SER A 100 1.53 -6.72 -17.96
C SER A 100 2.54 -6.46 -19.10
N ARG A 101 2.51 -5.29 -19.71
CA ARG A 101 3.44 -4.93 -20.81
C ARG A 101 4.87 -4.85 -20.26
N PRO A 102 5.87 -5.44 -20.95
CA PRO A 102 7.27 -5.25 -20.60
C PRO A 102 7.67 -3.76 -20.59
N GLU A 103 8.54 -3.36 -19.67
CA GLU A 103 9.02 -1.96 -19.64
C GLU A 103 9.71 -1.54 -20.93
N ALA A 104 10.38 -2.48 -21.61
CA ALA A 104 11.00 -2.25 -22.91
C ALA A 104 10.01 -1.95 -24.04
N GLU A 105 8.75 -2.34 -23.92
CA GLU A 105 7.69 -2.08 -24.90
C GLU A 105 6.91 -0.79 -24.61
N VAL A 106 7.08 -0.23 -23.41
CA VAL A 106 6.59 1.11 -23.07
C VAL A 106 7.64 2.08 -23.62
N GLY A 107 7.40 2.61 -24.81
CA GLY A 107 8.35 3.53 -25.48
C GLY A 107 8.78 4.66 -24.53
N SER A 108 9.98 5.19 -24.74
CA SER A 108 10.57 6.23 -23.91
C SER A 108 9.71 7.50 -23.78
N GLU A 109 8.74 7.69 -24.68
CA GLU A 109 7.80 8.81 -24.70
C GLU A 109 6.50 8.56 -23.90
N ALA A 110 6.21 7.31 -23.49
CA ALA A 110 5.02 7.02 -22.74
C ALA A 110 5.19 7.47 -21.27
N PRO A 111 4.19 8.13 -20.66
CA PRO A 111 4.28 8.51 -19.27
C PRO A 111 4.43 7.26 -18.37
N PRO A 112 5.23 7.34 -17.31
CA PRO A 112 5.43 6.22 -16.40
C PRO A 112 4.09 5.79 -15.79
N LEU A 113 3.87 4.49 -15.69
CA LEU A 113 2.65 3.95 -15.07
C LEU A 113 2.51 4.46 -13.63
N ALA A 114 1.29 4.78 -13.26
CA ALA A 114 0.96 5.23 -11.90
C ALA A 114 1.40 4.19 -10.85
N PRO A 115 1.70 4.62 -9.61
CA PRO A 115 1.95 3.68 -8.51
C PRO A 115 0.79 2.70 -8.35
N HIS A 116 1.09 1.40 -8.34
CA HIS A 116 0.07 0.34 -8.22
C HIS A 116 0.69 -0.97 -7.73
N VAL A 117 -0.10 -1.78 -7.02
CA VAL A 117 0.34 -3.10 -6.54
C VAL A 117 0.72 -4.04 -7.70
N TYR A 118 0.10 -3.91 -8.87
CA TYR A 118 0.44 -4.68 -10.06
C TYR A 118 1.85 -4.38 -10.57
N GLY A 119 2.25 -3.10 -10.54
CA GLY A 119 3.61 -2.72 -10.90
C GLY A 119 4.66 -3.32 -9.96
N LEU A 120 4.37 -3.36 -8.65
CA LEU A 120 5.23 -4.02 -7.67
C LEU A 120 5.33 -5.53 -7.93
N ALA A 121 4.20 -6.20 -8.12
CA ALA A 121 4.15 -7.64 -8.38
C ALA A 121 4.83 -8.02 -9.70
N ARG A 122 4.63 -7.22 -10.76
CA ARG A 122 5.33 -7.38 -12.05
C ARG A 122 6.84 -7.25 -11.87
N ARG A 123 7.29 -6.22 -11.16
CA ARG A 123 8.71 -6.00 -10.91
C ARG A 123 9.34 -7.21 -10.19
N ALA A 124 8.70 -7.71 -9.13
CA ALA A 124 9.17 -8.89 -8.42
C ALA A 124 9.28 -10.12 -9.37
N HIS A 125 8.24 -10.36 -10.18
CA HIS A 125 8.26 -11.46 -11.14
C HIS A 125 9.35 -11.29 -12.21
N SER A 126 9.53 -10.09 -12.75
CA SER A 126 10.57 -9.81 -13.76
C SER A 126 11.97 -9.96 -13.18
N GLU A 127 12.23 -9.46 -11.98
CA GLU A 127 13.51 -9.59 -11.29
C GLU A 127 13.83 -11.06 -10.95
N MET A 128 12.83 -11.83 -10.52
CA MET A 128 12.98 -13.26 -10.29
C MET A 128 13.44 -13.97 -11.56
N ARG A 129 12.78 -13.70 -12.69
CA ARG A 129 13.12 -14.32 -13.99
C ARG A 129 14.47 -13.88 -14.52
N ALA A 130 14.79 -12.59 -14.42
CA ALA A 130 16.03 -12.04 -14.95
C ALA A 130 17.26 -12.49 -14.17
N ARG A 131 17.12 -12.63 -12.84
CA ARG A 131 18.25 -12.94 -11.97
C ARG A 131 18.30 -14.38 -11.48
N GLY A 132 17.26 -15.18 -11.74
CA GLY A 132 17.15 -16.56 -11.21
C GLY A 132 17.15 -16.60 -9.68
N ARG A 133 16.66 -15.56 -9.01
CA ARG A 133 16.63 -15.43 -7.55
C ARG A 133 15.23 -15.21 -7.06
N ASP A 134 14.88 -15.86 -5.96
CA ASP A 134 13.61 -15.68 -5.28
C ASP A 134 13.38 -14.22 -4.90
N GLN A 135 12.13 -13.79 -4.98
CA GLN A 135 11.70 -12.46 -4.61
C GLN A 135 10.66 -12.52 -3.51
N SER A 136 10.65 -11.52 -2.65
CA SER A 136 9.67 -11.43 -1.56
C SER A 136 8.90 -10.12 -1.66
N ILE A 137 7.57 -10.18 -1.53
CA ILE A 137 6.71 -9.01 -1.38
C ILE A 137 6.22 -8.99 0.06
N LEU A 138 6.73 -8.05 0.86
CA LEU A 138 6.32 -7.87 2.24
C LEU A 138 5.17 -6.85 2.30
N ILE A 139 4.03 -7.25 2.88
CA ILE A 139 2.87 -6.39 3.06
C ILE A 139 2.64 -6.19 4.56
N SER A 140 2.81 -4.96 5.02
CA SER A 140 2.74 -4.55 6.41
C SER A 140 1.72 -3.43 6.61
N GLY A 141 1.21 -3.27 7.81
CA GLY A 141 0.26 -2.22 8.17
C GLY A 141 -0.61 -2.61 9.37
N GLU A 142 -1.29 -1.63 9.94
CA GLU A 142 -2.21 -1.84 11.07
C GLU A 142 -3.42 -2.71 10.70
N SER A 143 -4.18 -3.12 11.72
CA SER A 143 -5.46 -3.81 11.53
C SER A 143 -6.42 -2.93 10.74
N GLY A 144 -7.06 -3.50 9.72
CA GLY A 144 -7.96 -2.75 8.82
C GLY A 144 -7.28 -1.95 7.71
N SER A 145 -5.93 -1.97 7.57
CA SER A 145 -5.22 -1.22 6.52
C SER A 145 -5.37 -1.82 5.10
N GLY A 146 -5.98 -2.98 4.94
CA GLY A 146 -6.18 -3.62 3.63
C GLY A 146 -5.10 -4.61 3.21
N LYS A 147 -4.25 -5.10 4.15
CA LYS A 147 -3.18 -6.08 3.85
C LYS A 147 -3.68 -7.30 3.08
N THR A 148 -4.76 -7.92 3.56
CA THR A 148 -5.33 -9.12 2.94
C THR A 148 -5.83 -8.84 1.52
N GLU A 149 -6.51 -7.71 1.30
CA GLU A 149 -6.99 -7.33 -0.04
C GLU A 149 -5.84 -7.02 -0.98
N THR A 150 -4.80 -6.31 -0.51
CA THR A 150 -3.58 -6.05 -1.29
C THR A 150 -2.89 -7.36 -1.71
N THR A 151 -2.79 -8.34 -0.80
CA THR A 151 -2.26 -9.67 -1.11
C THR A 151 -3.09 -10.37 -2.19
N LYS A 152 -4.41 -10.35 -2.08
CA LYS A 152 -5.32 -10.94 -3.10
C LYS A 152 -5.11 -10.31 -4.48
N HIS A 153 -4.98 -8.98 -4.54
CA HIS A 153 -4.74 -8.27 -5.80
C HIS A 153 -3.38 -8.62 -6.41
N ALA A 154 -2.31 -8.66 -5.60
CA ALA A 154 -0.98 -9.07 -6.07
C ALA A 154 -0.99 -10.50 -6.63
N MET A 155 -1.61 -11.44 -5.93
CA MET A 155 -1.71 -12.85 -6.35
C MET A 155 -2.50 -13.00 -7.65
N ARG A 156 -3.68 -12.36 -7.75
CA ARG A 156 -4.49 -12.38 -8.98
C ARG A 156 -3.71 -11.84 -10.18
N PHE A 157 -2.99 -10.75 -9.98
CA PHE A 157 -2.17 -10.19 -11.05
C PHE A 157 -1.05 -11.15 -11.47
N LEU A 158 -0.32 -11.74 -10.52
CA LEU A 158 0.74 -12.72 -10.82
C LEU A 158 0.19 -13.93 -11.57
N ALA A 159 -0.99 -14.41 -11.20
CA ALA A 159 -1.65 -15.52 -11.88
C ALA A 159 -2.04 -15.18 -13.33
N LEU A 160 -2.55 -13.99 -13.57
CA LEU A 160 -2.88 -13.52 -14.91
C LEU A 160 -1.63 -13.28 -15.77
N LEU A 161 -0.53 -12.81 -15.15
CA LEU A 161 0.73 -12.56 -15.80
C LEU A 161 1.45 -13.85 -16.19
N ALA A 162 1.46 -14.83 -15.29
CA ALA A 162 2.25 -16.06 -15.40
C ALA A 162 1.45 -17.27 -15.90
N GLY A 163 0.15 -17.16 -16.07
CA GLY A 163 -0.70 -18.27 -16.51
C GLY A 163 -0.77 -19.39 -15.48
N GLY A 164 -1.42 -19.17 -14.34
CA GLY A 164 -1.38 -20.06 -13.17
C GLY A 164 -2.29 -21.27 -13.18
N GLY A 165 -3.07 -21.51 -14.22
CA GLY A 165 -3.94 -22.70 -14.31
C GLY A 165 -4.94 -22.87 -13.16
N GLY A 166 -5.35 -21.77 -12.48
CA GLY A 166 -6.30 -21.78 -11.36
C GLY A 166 -5.66 -22.07 -9.98
N VAL A 167 -4.34 -22.11 -9.87
CA VAL A 167 -3.65 -22.27 -8.57
C VAL A 167 -4.00 -21.13 -7.64
N GLU A 168 -4.07 -19.90 -8.17
CA GLU A 168 -4.46 -18.70 -7.43
C GLU A 168 -5.86 -18.81 -6.85
N ASP A 169 -6.82 -19.35 -7.59
CA ASP A 169 -8.18 -19.53 -7.11
C ASP A 169 -8.22 -20.51 -5.94
N LYS A 170 -7.47 -21.59 -6.02
CA LYS A 170 -7.34 -22.55 -4.91
C LYS A 170 -6.75 -21.91 -3.66
N VAL A 171 -5.69 -21.10 -3.80
CA VAL A 171 -5.10 -20.36 -2.67
C VAL A 171 -6.09 -19.33 -2.12
N LEU A 172 -6.82 -18.62 -2.98
CA LEU A 172 -7.82 -17.65 -2.53
C LEU A 172 -9.00 -18.34 -1.82
N GLN A 173 -9.40 -19.55 -2.24
CA GLN A 173 -10.43 -20.36 -1.57
C GLN A 173 -10.04 -20.84 -0.18
N THR A 174 -8.75 -20.88 0.17
CA THR A 174 -8.33 -21.19 1.54
C THR A 174 -8.55 -20.03 2.52
N ASN A 175 -8.68 -18.79 2.03
CA ASN A 175 -8.82 -17.64 2.90
C ASN A 175 -10.06 -17.71 3.82
N PRO A 176 -11.28 -18.04 3.35
CA PRO A 176 -12.45 -18.15 4.24
C PRO A 176 -12.22 -19.16 5.38
N ILE A 177 -11.54 -20.26 5.12
CA ILE A 177 -11.22 -21.27 6.14
C ILE A 177 -10.26 -20.69 7.17
N LEU A 178 -9.18 -20.08 6.72
CA LEU A 178 -8.19 -19.45 7.59
C LEU A 178 -8.81 -18.31 8.41
N GLU A 179 -9.69 -17.54 7.79
CA GLU A 179 -10.39 -16.43 8.45
C GLU A 179 -11.37 -16.95 9.51
N ALA A 180 -12.09 -18.04 9.25
CA ALA A 180 -13.02 -18.64 10.20
C ALA A 180 -12.34 -19.10 11.49
N PHE A 181 -11.09 -19.56 11.42
CA PHE A 181 -10.35 -20.06 12.57
C PHE A 181 -9.35 -19.06 13.16
N GLY A 182 -8.91 -18.08 12.38
CA GLY A 182 -7.80 -17.21 12.75
C GLY A 182 -8.14 -15.72 12.83
N ASN A 183 -9.38 -15.31 12.51
CA ASN A 183 -9.81 -13.93 12.61
C ASN A 183 -10.64 -13.68 13.87
N ALA A 184 -10.59 -12.45 14.34
CA ALA A 184 -11.44 -11.97 15.42
C ALA A 184 -11.82 -10.50 15.18
N LYS A 185 -12.94 -10.07 15.73
CA LYS A 185 -13.31 -8.66 15.76
C LYS A 185 -12.37 -7.90 16.70
N SER A 186 -11.93 -6.74 16.28
CA SER A 186 -11.23 -5.75 17.10
C SER A 186 -11.98 -4.43 17.11
N VAL A 187 -11.62 -3.51 18.01
CA VAL A 187 -12.23 -2.18 18.08
C VAL A 187 -12.16 -1.44 16.74
N ARG A 188 -11.08 -1.63 15.97
CA ARG A 188 -10.84 -0.93 14.69
C ARG A 188 -11.27 -1.72 13.46
N ASN A 189 -11.51 -3.03 13.57
CA ASN A 189 -11.80 -3.87 12.42
C ASN A 189 -12.70 -5.04 12.81
N GLY A 190 -13.86 -5.13 12.18
CA GLY A 190 -14.84 -6.20 12.43
C GLY A 190 -14.37 -7.60 12.02
N ASN A 191 -13.35 -7.74 11.20
CA ASN A 191 -12.77 -9.01 10.74
C ASN A 191 -11.25 -8.89 10.61
N SER A 192 -10.55 -8.98 11.73
CA SER A 192 -9.10 -8.81 11.83
C SER A 192 -8.40 -10.15 11.87
N SER A 193 -7.49 -10.40 10.94
CA SER A 193 -6.59 -11.56 10.98
C SER A 193 -5.67 -11.48 12.18
N ARG A 194 -5.72 -12.53 13.03
CA ARG A 194 -4.91 -12.64 14.25
C ARG A 194 -3.73 -13.58 14.09
N PHE A 195 -3.25 -13.74 12.86
CA PHE A 195 -2.09 -14.58 12.50
C PHE A 195 -1.32 -13.95 11.34
N GLY A 196 -0.07 -14.30 11.21
CA GLY A 196 0.74 -14.03 10.03
C GLY A 196 0.50 -15.10 8.96
N LYS A 197 0.61 -14.71 7.71
CA LYS A 197 0.50 -15.62 6.57
C LYS A 197 1.65 -15.40 5.60
N LEU A 198 2.31 -16.49 5.21
CA LEU A 198 3.27 -16.54 4.12
C LEU A 198 2.66 -17.38 3.00
N VAL A 199 2.70 -16.86 1.78
CA VAL A 199 2.30 -17.58 0.58
C VAL A 199 3.53 -17.74 -0.30
N ASP A 200 4.04 -18.96 -0.39
CA ASP A 200 5.11 -19.33 -1.30
C ASP A 200 4.48 -19.70 -2.65
N ILE A 201 4.88 -19.01 -3.72
CA ILE A 201 4.41 -19.26 -5.08
C ILE A 201 5.60 -19.79 -5.88
N SER A 202 5.48 -21.00 -6.40
CA SER A 202 6.51 -21.64 -7.22
C SER A 202 6.24 -21.39 -8.70
N PHE A 203 7.30 -20.99 -9.41
CA PHE A 203 7.27 -20.74 -10.85
C PHE A 203 8.14 -21.76 -11.58
N SER A 204 7.69 -22.22 -12.74
CA SER A 204 8.47 -23.13 -13.58
C SER A 204 9.71 -22.44 -14.15
N PRO A 205 10.90 -23.09 -14.13
CA PRO A 205 12.08 -22.58 -14.80
C PRO A 205 11.81 -22.29 -16.28
N GLY A 206 12.37 -21.21 -16.80
CA GLY A 206 12.23 -20.78 -18.21
C GLY A 206 10.88 -20.17 -18.55
N ALA A 207 9.78 -20.90 -18.46
CA ALA A 207 8.46 -20.40 -18.83
C ALA A 207 7.88 -19.37 -17.84
N GLY A 208 8.35 -19.38 -16.59
CA GLY A 208 7.86 -18.47 -15.54
C GLY A 208 6.38 -18.66 -15.20
N ARG A 209 5.81 -19.83 -15.50
CA ARG A 209 4.40 -20.16 -15.15
C ARG A 209 4.30 -20.60 -13.70
N ILE A 210 3.19 -20.24 -13.05
CA ILE A 210 2.89 -20.75 -11.72
C ILE A 210 2.67 -22.27 -11.79
N CYS A 211 3.47 -23.04 -11.06
CA CYS A 211 3.35 -24.49 -10.96
C CYS A 211 2.87 -24.97 -9.59
N GLY A 212 2.86 -24.12 -8.59
CA GLY A 212 2.34 -24.46 -7.27
C GLY A 212 2.30 -23.27 -6.34
N ALA A 213 1.59 -23.44 -5.22
CA ALA A 213 1.60 -22.50 -4.11
C ALA A 213 1.42 -23.23 -2.79
N CYS A 214 2.08 -22.72 -1.74
CA CYS A 214 1.97 -23.22 -0.38
C CYS A 214 1.61 -22.06 0.56
N VAL A 215 0.63 -22.25 1.43
CA VAL A 215 0.24 -21.28 2.45
C VAL A 215 0.72 -21.77 3.81
N LYS A 216 1.54 -20.94 4.49
CA LYS A 216 2.00 -21.17 5.86
C LYS A 216 1.42 -20.10 6.76
N THR A 217 0.89 -20.52 7.91
CA THR A 217 0.36 -19.63 8.94
C THR A 217 1.26 -19.68 10.17
N TYR A 218 1.42 -18.54 10.84
CA TYR A 218 2.26 -18.41 12.02
C TYR A 218 1.79 -17.29 12.92
N LEU A 219 2.30 -17.26 14.15
CA LEU A 219 2.04 -16.21 15.14
C LEU A 219 0.54 -16.01 15.42
N LEU A 220 -0.23 -17.10 15.55
CA LEU A 220 -1.63 -17.02 15.94
C LEU A 220 -1.75 -16.43 17.36
N GLU A 221 -2.51 -15.35 17.50
CA GLU A 221 -2.86 -14.75 18.78
C GLU A 221 -3.90 -15.61 19.49
N LYS A 222 -3.46 -16.70 20.11
CA LYS A 222 -4.34 -17.73 20.74
C LYS A 222 -5.25 -17.12 21.81
N SER A 223 -4.76 -16.16 22.59
CA SER A 223 -5.52 -15.49 23.63
C SER A 223 -6.81 -14.85 23.10
N ARG A 224 -6.75 -14.24 21.93
CA ARG A 224 -7.91 -13.56 21.31
C ARG A 224 -8.87 -14.53 20.61
N VAL A 225 -8.38 -15.70 20.19
CA VAL A 225 -9.22 -16.76 19.58
C VAL A 225 -10.06 -17.48 20.63
N VAL A 226 -9.52 -17.69 21.84
CA VAL A 226 -10.20 -18.39 22.93
C VAL A 226 -10.92 -17.48 23.91
N ARG A 227 -10.55 -16.18 23.97
CA ARG A 227 -11.13 -15.24 24.94
C ARG A 227 -11.21 -13.84 24.31
N THR A 228 -12.41 -13.35 24.17
CA THR A 228 -12.63 -12.00 23.66
C THR A 228 -12.80 -11.00 24.81
N ALA A 229 -12.22 -9.82 24.69
CA ALA A 229 -12.47 -8.71 25.61
C ALA A 229 -13.89 -8.15 25.40
N GLN A 230 -14.39 -7.43 26.40
CA GLN A 230 -15.68 -6.77 26.30
C GLN A 230 -15.70 -5.78 25.12
N GLY A 231 -16.66 -5.95 24.20
CA GLY A 231 -16.75 -5.17 22.95
C GLY A 231 -15.99 -5.76 21.73
N GLU A 232 -15.22 -6.82 21.91
CA GLU A 232 -14.56 -7.59 20.84
C GLU A 232 -15.22 -8.98 20.72
N ARG A 233 -15.44 -9.47 19.49
CA ARG A 233 -15.98 -10.79 19.20
C ARG A 233 -15.20 -11.44 18.08
#